data_ac68ecf54580b98ebb43c9e6dbc64f20
#
_entry.id   ac68ecf54580b98ebb43c9e6dbc64f20
#
_cell.length_a   1.000
_cell.length_b   1.000
_cell.length_c   1.000
_cell.angle_alpha   90.00
_cell.angle_beta   90.00
_cell.angle_gamma   90.00
#
_symmetry.space_group_name_H-M   'P 1'
#
loop_
_entity.id
_entity.type
_entity.pdbx_description
1 polymer ?
#
loop_
_entity_poly.entity_id
_entity_poly.type
_entity_poly.pdbx_seq_one_letter_code
_entity_poly.pdbx_strand_id
1 'polypeptide(L)'
;EREKRGEGFNFYHYTVDLTGGPCIYKRVSGCGVGTEYLAVTPSGDLYPCHQFVGDDDYKVGNVYDGIEKQEIIDGFRYNNNLYTRDKCRGCFAKLYCSGGCAANNLHTNGDINKVYDFGCELHKKRIECALMLKVAEEELGIDRISE
;
A
#
# COMPACT_ATOMS: atom_id res chain seq x y z
N GLU A 1 22.07 16.82 -11.89
CA GLU A 1 22.85 17.24 -13.09
C GLU A 1 22.06 17.08 -14.40
N ARG A 2 21.34 15.98 -14.63
CA ARG A 2 20.50 15.79 -15.82
C ARG A 2 19.37 16.80 -15.89
N GLU A 3 18.71 17.08 -14.76
CA GLU A 3 17.65 18.09 -14.64
C GLU A 3 18.13 19.47 -15.08
N LYS A 4 19.32 19.89 -14.63
CA LYS A 4 19.93 21.17 -15.04
C LYS A 4 20.18 21.31 -16.56
N ARG A 5 20.24 20.17 -17.27
CA ARG A 5 20.43 20.12 -18.72
C ARG A 5 19.13 19.99 -19.51
N GLY A 6 17.98 19.97 -18.81
CA GLY A 6 16.69 19.69 -19.43
C GLY A 6 16.51 18.21 -19.85
N GLU A 7 17.36 17.31 -19.32
CA GLU A 7 17.33 15.86 -19.59
C GLU A 7 16.71 15.10 -18.40
N GLY A 8 15.97 15.78 -17.55
CA GLY A 8 15.32 15.21 -16.39
C GLY A 8 14.29 14.15 -16.80
N PHE A 9 13.97 13.23 -15.88
CA PHE A 9 12.88 12.29 -16.04
C PHE A 9 12.16 12.12 -14.69
N ASN A 10 10.86 11.85 -14.75
CA ASN A 10 10.08 11.55 -13.57
C ASN A 10 10.18 10.05 -13.25
N PHE A 11 10.73 9.71 -12.08
CA PHE A 11 10.69 8.35 -11.56
C PHE A 11 9.58 8.26 -10.52
N TYR A 12 8.42 7.80 -10.94
CA TYR A 12 7.19 7.85 -10.15
C TYR A 12 7.31 7.22 -8.75
N HIS A 13 8.21 6.24 -8.55
CA HIS A 13 8.46 5.66 -7.24
C HIS A 13 9.03 6.63 -6.21
N TYR A 14 9.63 7.75 -6.66
CA TYR A 14 10.12 8.81 -5.77
C TYR A 14 9.15 9.99 -5.67
N THR A 15 8.07 9.95 -6.45
CA THR A 15 6.98 10.93 -6.35
C THR A 15 6.11 10.56 -5.15
N VAL A 16 6.51 11.02 -3.98
CA VAL A 16 5.80 10.84 -2.72
C VAL A 16 5.35 12.21 -2.25
N ASP A 17 4.05 12.38 -2.05
CA ASP A 17 3.55 13.62 -1.46
C ASP A 17 3.98 13.70 0.01
N LEU A 18 4.99 14.50 0.26
CA LEU A 18 5.58 14.71 1.59
C LEU A 18 4.86 15.82 2.36
N THR A 19 4.00 16.61 1.70
CA THR A 19 3.35 17.79 2.27
C THR A 19 1.89 17.59 2.65
N GLY A 20 1.16 16.78 1.91
CA GLY A 20 -0.27 16.52 2.09
C GLY A 20 -0.58 15.03 2.08
N GLY A 21 -0.77 14.46 0.91
CA GLY A 21 -1.11 13.05 0.69
C GLY A 21 -2.56 12.72 1.03
N PRO A 22 -2.95 11.43 0.99
CA PRO A 22 -4.31 11.01 1.25
C PRO A 22 -4.70 11.24 2.72
N CYS A 23 -6.01 11.19 3.01
CA CYS A 23 -6.52 11.34 4.37
C CYS A 23 -5.93 10.28 5.31
N ILE A 24 -5.95 10.55 6.60
CA ILE A 24 -5.32 9.69 7.63
C ILE A 24 -5.87 8.26 7.60
N TYR A 25 -7.14 8.08 7.30
CA TYR A 25 -7.75 6.76 7.18
C TYR A 25 -7.03 5.91 6.12
N LYS A 26 -6.83 6.47 4.92
CA LYS A 26 -6.10 5.79 3.83
C LYS A 26 -4.65 5.49 4.20
N ARG A 27 -4.00 6.37 4.94
CA ARG A 27 -2.64 6.14 5.43
C ARG A 27 -2.56 5.02 6.47
N VAL A 28 -3.63 4.80 7.22
CA VAL A 28 -3.70 3.76 8.25
C VAL A 28 -4.05 2.41 7.65
N SER A 29 -5.08 2.33 6.81
CA SER A 29 -5.64 1.09 6.26
C SER A 29 -5.08 0.67 4.90
N GLY A 30 -4.39 1.58 4.20
CA GLY A 30 -3.80 1.31 2.87
C GLY A 30 -4.82 1.34 1.74
N CYS A 31 -4.74 0.34 0.85
CA CYS A 31 -5.51 0.34 -0.39
C CYS A 31 -7.00 0.00 -0.25
N GLY A 32 -7.47 -0.34 0.94
CA GLY A 32 -8.87 -0.71 1.16
C GLY A 32 -9.25 -2.13 0.73
N VAL A 33 -8.23 -3.02 0.58
CA VAL A 33 -8.44 -4.43 0.23
C VAL A 33 -9.46 -5.09 1.14
N GLY A 34 -10.43 -5.80 0.53
CA GLY A 34 -11.48 -6.53 1.24
C GLY A 34 -12.55 -5.67 1.93
N THR A 35 -12.43 -4.33 1.87
CA THR A 35 -13.38 -3.41 2.54
C THR A 35 -13.96 -2.34 1.64
N GLU A 36 -13.15 -1.77 0.74
CA GLU A 36 -13.59 -0.72 -0.18
C GLU A 36 -13.83 -1.25 -1.60
N TYR A 37 -13.26 -2.40 -1.91
CA TYR A 37 -13.47 -3.10 -3.16
C TYR A 37 -13.24 -4.60 -2.98
N LEU A 38 -13.75 -5.38 -3.93
CA LEU A 38 -13.53 -6.81 -4.07
C LEU A 38 -13.13 -7.11 -5.52
N ALA A 39 -12.38 -8.19 -5.73
CA ALA A 39 -12.16 -8.76 -7.03
C ALA A 39 -13.29 -9.72 -7.37
N VAL A 40 -13.78 -9.68 -8.61
CA VAL A 40 -14.80 -10.58 -9.12
C VAL A 40 -14.20 -11.42 -10.24
N THR A 41 -14.33 -12.74 -10.14
CA THR A 41 -13.89 -13.65 -11.20
C THR A 41 -14.96 -13.76 -12.30
N PRO A 42 -14.63 -14.32 -13.48
CA PRO A 42 -15.64 -14.59 -14.53
C PRO A 42 -16.78 -15.52 -14.08
N SER A 43 -16.55 -16.40 -13.07
CA SER A 43 -17.57 -17.25 -12.45
C SER A 43 -18.44 -16.51 -11.42
N GLY A 44 -18.12 -15.24 -11.14
CA GLY A 44 -18.83 -14.45 -10.14
C GLY A 44 -18.30 -14.58 -8.71
N ASP A 45 -17.23 -15.34 -8.49
CA ASP A 45 -16.65 -15.51 -7.16
C ASP A 45 -15.99 -14.22 -6.68
N LEU A 46 -16.15 -13.93 -5.39
CA LEU A 46 -15.66 -12.73 -4.73
C LEU A 46 -14.42 -13.01 -3.90
N TYR A 47 -13.40 -12.15 -4.07
CA TYR A 47 -12.14 -12.20 -3.33
C TYR A 47 -11.77 -10.82 -2.80
N PRO A 48 -10.97 -10.70 -1.70
CA PRO A 48 -10.57 -9.41 -1.15
C PRO A 48 -9.84 -8.50 -2.15
N CYS A 49 -8.98 -9.05 -3.00
CA CYS A 49 -8.40 -8.38 -4.18
C CYS A 49 -7.93 -9.42 -5.22
N HIS A 50 -7.47 -8.93 -6.38
CA HIS A 50 -7.01 -9.81 -7.47
C HIS A 50 -5.86 -10.75 -7.05
N GLN A 51 -5.04 -10.40 -6.07
CA GLN A 51 -3.93 -11.24 -5.61
C GLN A 51 -4.38 -12.42 -4.72
N PHE A 52 -5.64 -12.46 -4.30
CA PHE A 52 -6.23 -13.57 -3.56
C PHE A 52 -7.07 -14.49 -4.47
N VAL A 53 -7.24 -14.15 -5.75
CA VAL A 53 -8.02 -14.97 -6.69
C VAL A 53 -7.38 -16.34 -6.85
N GLY A 54 -8.19 -17.41 -6.62
CA GLY A 54 -7.74 -18.79 -6.66
C GLY A 54 -7.28 -19.36 -5.32
N ASP A 55 -7.30 -18.56 -4.26
CA ASP A 55 -7.09 -19.01 -2.90
C ASP A 55 -8.48 -19.23 -2.23
N ASP A 56 -8.90 -20.50 -2.11
CA ASP A 56 -10.23 -20.87 -1.61
C ASP A 56 -10.45 -20.44 -0.16
N ASP A 57 -9.39 -20.28 0.63
CA ASP A 57 -9.49 -19.79 2.01
C ASP A 57 -9.92 -18.32 2.04
N TYR A 58 -9.63 -17.57 0.97
CA TYR A 58 -9.98 -16.15 0.81
C TYR A 58 -11.12 -15.88 -0.16
N LYS A 59 -11.80 -16.91 -0.66
CA LYS A 59 -13.08 -16.72 -1.35
C LYS A 59 -14.13 -16.27 -0.34
N VAL A 60 -14.67 -15.08 -0.50
CA VAL A 60 -15.58 -14.45 0.48
C VAL A 60 -17.06 -14.58 0.12
N GLY A 61 -17.37 -15.06 -1.07
CA GLY A 61 -18.75 -15.25 -1.54
C GLY A 61 -18.84 -15.26 -3.07
N ASN A 62 -20.03 -14.97 -3.58
CA ASN A 62 -20.32 -14.88 -5.01
C ASN A 62 -21.29 -13.72 -5.29
N VAL A 63 -21.26 -13.14 -6.49
CA VAL A 63 -22.13 -12.01 -6.87
C VAL A 63 -23.62 -12.32 -6.80
N TYR A 64 -24.01 -13.60 -6.90
CA TYR A 64 -25.42 -14.04 -6.83
C TYR A 64 -25.88 -14.26 -5.39
N ASP A 65 -24.98 -14.71 -4.52
CA ASP A 65 -25.29 -15.11 -3.15
C ASP A 65 -24.84 -14.06 -2.11
N GLY A 66 -24.01 -13.12 -2.54
CA GLY A 66 -23.44 -12.06 -1.68
C GLY A 66 -22.21 -12.52 -0.91
N ILE A 67 -21.95 -11.84 0.22
CA ILE A 67 -20.83 -12.20 1.11
C ILE A 67 -21.26 -13.35 2.02
N GLU A 68 -20.52 -14.45 1.97
CA GLU A 68 -20.75 -15.65 2.76
C GLU A 68 -19.78 -15.75 3.95
N LYS A 69 -18.54 -15.30 3.78
CA LYS A 69 -17.49 -15.35 4.81
C LYS A 69 -17.22 -13.92 5.36
N GLN A 70 -18.15 -13.41 6.16
CA GLN A 70 -18.05 -12.07 6.74
C GLN A 70 -16.81 -11.91 7.65
N GLU A 71 -16.39 -13.00 8.31
CA GLU A 71 -15.21 -13.00 9.20
C GLU A 71 -13.92 -12.66 8.47
N ILE A 72 -13.79 -13.00 7.17
CA ILE A 72 -12.64 -12.62 6.36
C ILE A 72 -12.67 -11.11 6.09
N ILE A 73 -13.82 -10.57 5.69
CA ILE A 73 -14.02 -9.13 5.48
C ILE A 73 -13.72 -8.35 6.76
N ASP A 74 -14.21 -8.83 7.90
CA ASP A 74 -13.96 -8.22 9.20
C ASP A 74 -12.48 -8.29 9.60
N GLY A 75 -11.79 -9.36 9.25
CA GLY A 75 -10.33 -9.47 9.38
C GLY A 75 -9.59 -8.34 8.64
N PHE A 76 -9.99 -8.06 7.40
CA PHE A 76 -9.42 -6.94 6.64
C PHE A 76 -9.83 -5.59 7.22
N ARG A 77 -11.06 -5.43 7.67
CA ARG A 77 -11.60 -4.18 8.22
C ARG A 77 -10.92 -3.76 9.52
N TYR A 78 -10.76 -4.69 10.45
CA TYR A 78 -10.33 -4.38 11.81
C TYR A 78 -8.85 -4.65 12.06
N ASN A 79 -8.28 -5.65 11.38
CA ASN A 79 -6.91 -6.09 11.65
C ASN A 79 -5.90 -5.65 10.59
N ASN A 80 -6.34 -5.35 9.35
CA ASN A 80 -5.43 -4.93 8.29
C ASN A 80 -5.11 -3.42 8.38
N ASN A 81 -4.39 -3.02 9.41
CA ASN A 81 -3.94 -1.65 9.59
C ASN A 81 -2.54 -1.58 10.20
N LEU A 82 -1.91 -0.41 10.10
CA LEU A 82 -0.53 -0.23 10.57
C LEU A 82 -0.36 -0.31 12.10
N TYR A 83 -1.43 -0.11 12.88
CA TYR A 83 -1.34 -0.14 14.34
C TYR A 83 -1.50 -1.55 14.93
N THR A 84 -2.05 -2.49 14.17
CA THR A 84 -2.11 -3.91 14.54
C THR A 84 -0.79 -4.65 14.30
N ARG A 85 0.14 -4.02 13.58
CA ARG A 85 1.46 -4.58 13.24
C ARG A 85 2.55 -3.95 14.08
N ASP A 86 3.17 -4.73 14.98
CA ASP A 86 4.16 -4.21 15.93
C ASP A 86 5.32 -3.48 15.24
N LYS A 87 5.87 -4.05 14.16
CA LYS A 87 6.95 -3.41 13.39
C LYS A 87 6.56 -2.06 12.79
N CYS A 88 5.26 -1.83 12.53
CA CYS A 88 4.80 -0.59 11.91
C CYS A 88 4.64 0.54 12.92
N ARG A 89 4.33 0.25 14.19
CA ARG A 89 4.04 1.27 15.22
C ARG A 89 5.16 2.30 15.37
N GLY A 90 6.42 1.85 15.41
CA GLY A 90 7.60 2.71 15.55
C GLY A 90 8.25 3.11 14.21
N CYS A 91 7.71 2.72 13.06
CA CYS A 91 8.33 2.95 11.76
C CYS A 91 8.11 4.39 11.29
N PHE A 92 9.18 5.09 10.88
CA PHE A 92 9.09 6.46 10.35
C PHE A 92 8.28 6.52 9.05
N ALA A 93 8.33 5.47 8.22
CA ALA A 93 7.65 5.40 6.93
C ALA A 93 6.17 4.96 7.02
N LYS A 94 5.64 4.69 8.21
CA LYS A 94 4.34 4.04 8.39
C LYS A 94 3.17 4.72 7.68
N LEU A 95 3.11 6.05 7.73
CA LEU A 95 2.02 6.82 7.12
C LEU A 95 2.15 7.00 5.61
N TYR A 96 3.27 6.59 5.03
CA TYR A 96 3.49 6.54 3.58
C TYR A 96 3.36 5.12 3.01
N CYS A 97 3.70 4.11 3.83
CA CYS A 97 3.67 2.69 3.46
C CYS A 97 2.33 2.03 3.78
N SER A 98 1.59 2.52 4.80
CA SER A 98 0.30 1.96 5.27
C SER A 98 0.38 0.47 5.68
N GLY A 99 1.55 -0.01 6.10
CA GLY A 99 1.76 -1.41 6.52
C GLY A 99 2.01 -2.41 5.38
N GLY A 100 2.20 -1.93 4.15
CA GLY A 100 2.51 -2.77 2.98
C GLY A 100 1.27 -3.43 2.36
N CYS A 101 1.51 -4.40 1.49
CA CYS A 101 0.49 -5.15 0.80
C CYS A 101 0.05 -6.38 1.63
N ALA A 102 -1.24 -6.49 1.94
CA ALA A 102 -1.77 -7.62 2.72
C ALA A 102 -1.54 -8.98 2.03
N ALA A 103 -1.66 -9.04 0.70
CA ALA A 103 -1.39 -10.25 -0.07
C ALA A 103 0.09 -10.65 0.01
N ASN A 104 1.03 -9.70 -0.16
CA ASN A 104 2.45 -9.99 0.00
C ASN A 104 2.78 -10.46 1.43
N ASN A 105 2.13 -9.86 2.44
CA ASN A 105 2.27 -10.28 3.82
C ASN A 105 1.83 -11.74 4.02
N LEU A 106 0.65 -12.09 3.49
CA LEU A 106 0.12 -13.45 3.54
C LEU A 106 1.04 -14.44 2.82
N HIS A 107 1.34 -14.19 1.55
CA HIS A 107 2.12 -15.14 0.72
C HIS A 107 3.54 -15.36 1.24
N THR A 108 4.10 -14.37 1.95
CA THR A 108 5.45 -14.49 2.52
C THR A 108 5.47 -15.08 3.92
N ASN A 109 4.47 -14.76 4.74
CA ASN A 109 4.50 -15.05 6.18
C ASN A 109 3.30 -15.88 6.68
N GLY A 110 2.37 -16.24 5.80
CA GLY A 110 1.15 -16.96 6.15
C GLY A 110 0.11 -16.15 6.94
N ASP A 111 0.27 -14.81 7.02
CA ASP A 111 -0.61 -13.95 7.80
C ASP A 111 -0.62 -12.54 7.23
N ILE A 112 -1.81 -11.98 6.97
CA ILE A 112 -1.99 -10.61 6.47
C ILE A 112 -1.42 -9.54 7.41
N ASN A 113 -1.28 -9.86 8.71
CA ASN A 113 -0.79 -8.94 9.74
C ASN A 113 0.72 -9.00 9.96
N LYS A 114 1.40 -9.99 9.42
CA LYS A 114 2.87 -10.06 9.44
C LYS A 114 3.44 -9.30 8.26
N VAL A 115 4.39 -8.40 8.54
CA VAL A 115 4.98 -7.57 7.49
C VAL A 115 6.00 -8.35 6.65
N TYR A 116 5.99 -8.10 5.34
CA TYR A 116 7.01 -8.56 4.41
C TYR A 116 8.27 -7.72 4.57
N ASP A 117 9.30 -8.26 5.21
CA ASP A 117 10.50 -7.51 5.64
C ASP A 117 11.26 -6.87 4.47
N PHE A 118 11.44 -7.58 3.36
CA PHE A 118 12.07 -7.00 2.17
C PHE A 118 11.28 -5.79 1.64
N GLY A 119 9.95 -5.90 1.61
CA GLY A 119 9.07 -4.77 1.24
C GLY A 119 9.21 -3.59 2.19
N CYS A 120 9.37 -3.84 3.50
CA CYS A 120 9.63 -2.79 4.49
C CYS A 120 10.91 -2.02 4.19
N GLU A 121 12.02 -2.72 3.95
CA GLU A 121 13.30 -2.07 3.66
C GLU A 121 13.26 -1.30 2.33
N LEU A 122 12.61 -1.87 1.31
CA LEU A 122 12.42 -1.19 0.03
C LEU A 122 11.61 0.11 0.19
N HIS A 123 10.50 0.08 0.93
CA HIS A 123 9.69 1.27 1.18
C HIS A 123 10.41 2.33 2.00
N LYS A 124 11.15 1.94 3.04
CA LYS A 124 11.98 2.89 3.81
C LYS A 124 12.99 3.59 2.89
N LYS A 125 13.70 2.81 2.09
CA LYS A 125 14.68 3.36 1.14
C LYS A 125 14.03 4.28 0.11
N ARG A 126 12.84 3.93 -0.36
CA ARG A 126 12.05 4.77 -1.27
C ARG A 126 11.73 6.14 -0.64
N ILE A 127 11.29 6.17 0.63
CA ILE A 127 11.00 7.44 1.34
C ILE A 127 12.27 8.25 1.57
N GLU A 128 13.37 7.60 1.97
CA GLU A 128 14.66 8.29 2.11
C GLU A 128 15.11 8.94 0.80
N CYS A 129 14.99 8.23 -0.33
CA CYS A 129 15.31 8.78 -1.65
C CYS A 129 14.37 9.93 -2.05
N ALA A 130 13.08 9.84 -1.73
CA ALA A 130 12.13 10.91 -2.01
C ALA A 130 12.46 12.18 -1.21
N LEU A 131 12.80 12.04 0.08
CA LEU A 131 13.25 13.15 0.92
C LEU A 131 14.55 13.78 0.39
N MET A 132 15.53 12.95 0.06
CA MET A 132 16.79 13.43 -0.53
C MET A 132 16.54 14.21 -1.83
N LEU A 133 15.67 13.68 -2.69
CA LEU A 133 15.33 14.33 -3.96
C LEU A 133 14.67 15.69 -3.71
N LYS A 134 13.70 15.75 -2.78
CA LYS A 134 12.99 16.99 -2.44
C LYS A 134 13.95 18.08 -1.94
N VAL A 135 14.87 17.74 -1.05
CA VAL A 135 15.89 18.67 -0.56
C VAL A 135 16.79 19.16 -1.70
N ALA A 136 17.26 18.24 -2.55
CA ALA A 136 18.10 18.60 -3.69
C ALA A 136 17.36 19.48 -4.71
N GLU A 137 16.08 19.30 -4.93
CA GLU A 137 15.24 20.13 -5.79
C GLU A 137 15.10 21.55 -5.22
N GLU A 138 14.85 21.67 -3.91
CA GLU A 138 14.78 22.97 -3.22
C GLU A 138 16.10 23.73 -3.31
N GLU A 139 17.23 23.07 -3.04
CA GLU A 139 18.56 23.67 -3.16
C GLU A 139 18.90 24.15 -4.59
N LEU A 140 18.35 23.47 -5.59
CA LEU A 140 18.56 23.79 -7.00
C LEU A 140 17.52 24.75 -7.58
N GLY A 141 16.51 25.14 -6.80
CA GLY A 141 15.39 25.97 -7.26
C GLY A 141 14.51 25.27 -8.32
N ILE A 142 14.42 23.95 -8.27
CA ILE A 142 13.59 23.13 -9.18
C ILE A 142 12.23 22.91 -8.51
N ASP A 143 11.17 23.46 -9.09
CA ASP A 143 9.80 23.22 -8.63
C ASP A 143 9.10 22.24 -9.55
N ARG A 144 8.84 21.00 -9.07
CA ARG A 144 8.10 19.95 -9.78
C ARG A 144 6.62 19.88 -9.41
N ILE A 145 6.15 20.73 -8.50
CA ILE A 145 4.75 20.68 -7.99
C ILE A 145 3.78 21.36 -8.97
N SER A 146 4.28 22.00 -10.01
CA SER A 146 3.50 22.81 -10.96
C SER A 146 3.14 22.12 -12.28
N GLU A 147 3.30 20.77 -12.39
CA GLU A 147 2.87 20.01 -13.56
C GLU A 147 1.78 18.97 -13.26
#